data_69c16847c5c4cb1b8e0302d4527a93f8
#
_entry.id   69c16847c5c4cb1b8e0302d4527a93f8
#
_cell.length_a   1.000
_cell.length_b   1.000
_cell.length_c   1.000
_cell.angle_alpha   90.00
_cell.angle_beta   90.00
_cell.angle_gamma   90.00
#
_symmetry.space_group_name_H-M   'P 1'
#
loop_
_entity.id
_entity.type
_entity.pdbx_description
1 polymer ?
#
loop_
_entity_poly.entity_id
_entity_poly.type
_entity_poly.pdbx_seq_one_letter_code
_entity_poly.pdbx_strand_id
1 'polypeptide(L)'
;MTVTNTAYRSSSPEVLGTEIPLAVIDEWADLPPAVTYPDMKRPAFGYFRVPIKNTVDGSSCGMSIFDSGLEIIQKADMQFGRLDWEFESGERAIHVDSAALKDGKADRLNRRLYRAVDVDLGDEELFKDFSPAFRQSDITDGLNTYLRMIEFAVGLAYGDLSNPETVAKTATEILSAKNRKYNTVSAIQKQLKYCLDDLVYALAFYNSLTTSGYSFVCDFKDSILTDEETERKQDIQDLNLGIMRPDEYRMKWYGEDEKTAKKNLPQSSEVIE
;
A
#
# COMPACT_ATOMS: atom_id res chain seq x y z
N MET A 1 25.04 -8.60 -24.71
CA MET A 1 23.66 -8.02 -24.69
C MET A 1 23.58 -7.00 -25.81
N THR A 2 22.47 -6.95 -26.57
CA THR A 2 22.23 -5.90 -27.58
C THR A 2 21.05 -5.06 -27.14
N VAL A 3 21.23 -3.75 -27.14
CA VAL A 3 20.19 -2.76 -26.88
C VAL A 3 19.82 -2.12 -28.21
N THR A 4 18.52 -2.12 -28.55
CA THR A 4 17.99 -1.50 -29.76
C THR A 4 17.13 -0.30 -29.37
N ASN A 5 17.28 0.80 -30.10
CA ASN A 5 16.50 2.02 -29.95
C ASN A 5 15.52 2.12 -31.12
N THR A 6 14.23 2.21 -30.81
CA THR A 6 13.17 2.32 -31.80
C THR A 6 12.21 3.43 -31.39
N ALA A 7 11.92 4.36 -32.29
CA ALA A 7 10.99 5.45 -32.07
C ALA A 7 9.63 5.18 -32.74
N TYR A 8 8.55 5.51 -32.04
CA TYR A 8 7.19 5.38 -32.57
C TYR A 8 6.44 6.70 -32.42
N ARG A 9 5.64 7.05 -33.41
CA ARG A 9 4.75 8.19 -33.36
C ARG A 9 3.31 7.70 -33.34
N SER A 10 2.59 8.06 -32.29
CA SER A 10 1.17 7.74 -32.13
C SER A 10 0.33 9.00 -32.07
N SER A 11 -0.90 8.90 -32.55
CA SER A 11 -1.95 9.92 -32.41
C SER A 11 -2.81 9.70 -31.15
N SER A 12 -2.66 8.55 -30.47
CA SER A 12 -3.39 8.18 -29.25
C SER A 12 -2.43 7.60 -28.22
N PRO A 13 -2.59 7.92 -26.92
CA PRO A 13 -1.74 7.39 -25.85
C PRO A 13 -1.87 5.86 -25.66
N GLU A 14 -2.94 5.25 -26.18
CA GLU A 14 -3.23 3.82 -26.01
C GLU A 14 -2.67 2.93 -27.13
N VAL A 15 -2.12 3.53 -28.19
CA VAL A 15 -1.62 2.80 -29.36
C VAL A 15 -0.17 3.14 -29.61
N LEU A 16 0.68 2.13 -29.83
CA LEU A 16 2.12 2.32 -30.09
C LEU A 16 2.40 3.18 -31.34
N GLY A 17 1.52 3.14 -32.33
CA GLY A 17 1.62 3.94 -33.55
C GLY A 17 2.59 3.36 -34.58
N THR A 18 3.10 4.22 -35.48
CA THR A 18 4.00 3.85 -36.58
C THR A 18 5.45 4.12 -36.18
N GLU A 19 6.34 3.20 -36.56
CA GLU A 19 7.79 3.37 -36.40
C GLU A 19 8.27 4.56 -37.24
N ILE A 20 9.12 5.39 -36.63
CA ILE A 20 9.78 6.54 -37.27
C ILE A 20 11.28 6.46 -37.04
N PRO A 21 12.11 7.06 -37.93
CA PRO A 21 13.55 7.17 -37.71
C PRO A 21 13.87 7.97 -36.44
N LEU A 22 14.88 7.57 -35.69
CA LEU A 22 15.34 8.29 -34.47
C LEU A 22 15.70 9.75 -34.78
N ALA A 23 16.30 10.00 -35.95
CA ALA A 23 16.73 11.34 -36.39
C ALA A 23 15.56 12.34 -36.62
N VAL A 24 14.30 11.90 -36.53
CA VAL A 24 13.13 12.82 -36.62
C VAL A 24 12.97 13.62 -35.33
N ILE A 25 13.59 13.16 -34.24
CA ILE A 25 13.58 13.82 -32.93
C ILE A 25 15.00 14.26 -32.62
N ASP A 26 15.21 15.54 -32.50
CA ASP A 26 16.54 16.15 -32.37
C ASP A 26 17.34 15.57 -31.18
N GLU A 27 16.67 15.29 -30.04
CA GLU A 27 17.27 14.72 -28.85
C GLU A 27 17.73 13.26 -29.04
N TRP A 28 17.21 12.58 -30.06
CA TRP A 28 17.51 11.17 -30.35
C TRP A 28 18.33 10.98 -31.62
N ALA A 29 18.62 12.06 -32.33
CA ALA A 29 19.31 12.00 -33.63
C ALA A 29 20.69 11.32 -33.57
N ASP A 30 21.40 11.50 -32.44
CA ASP A 30 22.72 10.92 -32.22
C ASP A 30 22.70 9.51 -31.59
N LEU A 31 21.51 8.98 -31.27
CA LEU A 31 21.39 7.64 -30.73
C LEU A 31 21.60 6.58 -31.81
N PRO A 32 22.52 5.61 -31.60
CA PRO A 32 22.68 4.51 -32.52
C PRO A 32 21.43 3.60 -32.51
N PRO A 33 20.98 3.08 -33.66
CA PRO A 33 19.85 2.16 -33.71
C PRO A 33 20.02 0.90 -32.88
N ALA A 34 21.27 0.43 -32.73
CA ALA A 34 21.59 -0.72 -31.90
C ALA A 34 23.01 -0.61 -31.34
N VAL A 35 23.18 -1.00 -30.09
CA VAL A 35 24.50 -1.09 -29.43
C VAL A 35 24.63 -2.47 -28.81
N THR A 36 25.77 -3.15 -29.10
CA THR A 36 26.07 -4.47 -28.52
C THR A 36 27.16 -4.36 -27.46
N TYR A 37 26.86 -4.89 -26.29
CA TYR A 37 27.76 -5.01 -25.14
C TYR A 37 28.11 -6.50 -24.96
N PRO A 38 29.22 -7.03 -25.53
CA PRO A 38 29.51 -8.46 -25.52
C PRO A 38 29.71 -9.01 -24.11
N ASP A 39 30.31 -8.23 -23.22
CA ASP A 39 30.70 -8.67 -21.87
C ASP A 39 29.62 -8.43 -20.81
N MET A 40 28.49 -7.85 -21.20
CA MET A 40 27.37 -7.62 -20.29
C MET A 40 26.59 -8.91 -20.11
N LYS A 41 26.64 -9.47 -18.88
CA LYS A 41 26.01 -10.75 -18.51
C LYS A 41 24.60 -10.62 -17.93
N ARG A 42 24.22 -9.44 -17.48
CA ARG A 42 22.92 -9.13 -16.85
C ARG A 42 22.25 -7.96 -17.59
N PRO A 43 20.96 -7.72 -17.39
CA PRO A 43 20.26 -6.57 -18.00
C PRO A 43 20.92 -5.23 -17.64
N ALA A 44 20.84 -4.26 -18.57
CA ALA A 44 21.30 -2.89 -18.35
C ALA A 44 20.26 -2.03 -17.59
N PHE A 45 19.29 -2.66 -16.98
CA PHE A 45 18.20 -2.00 -16.23
C PHE A 45 17.72 -2.89 -15.09
N GLY A 46 17.19 -2.28 -14.05
CA GLY A 46 16.48 -2.99 -12.99
C GLY A 46 15.01 -3.20 -13.37
N TYR A 47 14.53 -4.43 -13.24
CA TYR A 47 13.12 -4.76 -13.43
C TYR A 47 12.49 -5.18 -12.12
N PHE A 48 11.60 -4.34 -11.61
CA PHE A 48 10.81 -4.65 -10.42
C PHE A 48 9.51 -5.36 -10.82
N ARG A 49 9.26 -6.50 -10.20
CA ARG A 49 8.06 -7.29 -10.41
C ARG A 49 7.42 -7.64 -9.06
N VAL A 50 6.12 -7.39 -8.93
CA VAL A 50 5.36 -7.88 -7.77
C VAL A 50 5.41 -9.41 -7.75
N PRO A 51 5.77 -10.06 -6.62
CA PRO A 51 5.99 -11.51 -6.54
C PRO A 51 4.70 -12.32 -6.47
N ILE A 52 3.73 -11.97 -7.29
CA ILE A 52 2.46 -12.67 -7.45
C ILE A 52 2.44 -13.32 -8.83
N LYS A 53 2.09 -14.61 -8.86
CA LYS A 53 2.01 -15.37 -10.12
C LYS A 53 0.91 -14.79 -11.00
N ASN A 54 1.24 -14.51 -12.26
CA ASN A 54 0.24 -14.12 -13.24
C ASN A 54 -0.61 -15.34 -13.63
N THR A 55 -1.88 -15.26 -13.28
CA THR A 55 -2.89 -16.31 -13.56
C THR A 55 -3.77 -15.97 -14.76
N VAL A 56 -3.66 -14.76 -15.32
CA VAL A 56 -4.48 -14.30 -16.44
C VAL A 56 -3.97 -14.86 -17.76
N ASP A 57 -2.67 -14.65 -18.05
CA ASP A 57 -2.06 -15.06 -19.32
C ASP A 57 -0.83 -15.98 -19.15
N GLY A 58 -0.43 -16.28 -17.91
CA GLY A 58 0.72 -17.11 -17.59
C GLY A 58 2.07 -16.49 -17.96
N SER A 59 2.11 -15.19 -18.32
CA SER A 59 3.33 -14.47 -18.66
C SER A 59 4.24 -14.29 -17.45
N SER A 60 5.47 -13.85 -17.70
CA SER A 60 6.43 -13.52 -16.63
C SER A 60 6.15 -12.17 -15.96
N CYS A 61 5.16 -11.41 -16.41
CA CYS A 61 4.76 -10.16 -15.79
C CYS A 61 4.14 -10.42 -14.41
N GLY A 62 4.41 -9.53 -13.45
CA GLY A 62 3.78 -9.59 -12.14
C GLY A 62 2.32 -9.13 -12.20
N MET A 63 1.51 -9.64 -11.28
CA MET A 63 0.15 -9.17 -11.05
C MET A 63 0.15 -8.03 -10.03
N SER A 64 -0.91 -7.22 -10.04
CA SER A 64 -1.09 -6.22 -8.99
C SER A 64 -1.28 -6.90 -7.62
N ILE A 65 -0.77 -6.27 -6.55
CA ILE A 65 -0.93 -6.78 -5.19
C ILE A 65 -2.40 -6.90 -4.78
N PHE A 66 -3.27 -6.09 -5.34
CA PHE A 66 -4.70 -6.08 -5.03
C PHE A 66 -5.56 -6.89 -6.04
N ASP A 67 -4.94 -7.56 -7.00
CA ASP A 67 -5.67 -8.30 -8.03
C ASP A 67 -6.62 -9.34 -7.46
N SER A 68 -6.15 -10.13 -6.47
CA SER A 68 -6.95 -11.13 -5.77
C SER A 68 -8.12 -10.55 -4.96
N GLY A 69 -8.08 -9.26 -4.67
CA GLY A 69 -9.10 -8.53 -3.92
C GLY A 69 -10.01 -7.64 -4.77
N LEU A 70 -9.82 -7.56 -6.09
CA LEU A 70 -10.46 -6.55 -6.94
C LEU A 70 -11.99 -6.55 -6.85
N GLU A 71 -12.61 -7.74 -6.90
CA GLU A 71 -14.07 -7.85 -6.77
C GLU A 71 -14.58 -7.41 -5.38
N ILE A 72 -13.79 -7.65 -4.35
CA ILE A 72 -14.14 -7.25 -2.98
C ILE A 72 -13.98 -5.75 -2.81
N ILE A 73 -12.94 -5.16 -3.43
CA ILE A 73 -12.72 -3.71 -3.47
C ILE A 73 -13.90 -3.01 -4.13
N GLN A 74 -14.41 -3.53 -5.26
CA GLN A 74 -15.60 -3.00 -5.92
C GLN A 74 -16.85 -3.05 -5.01
N LYS A 75 -17.01 -4.13 -4.24
CA LYS A 75 -18.12 -4.25 -3.27
C LYS A 75 -17.96 -3.27 -2.10
N ALA A 76 -16.73 -3.05 -1.63
CA ALA A 76 -16.44 -2.06 -0.60
C ALA A 76 -16.74 -0.63 -1.08
N ASP A 77 -16.37 -0.30 -2.32
CA ASP A 77 -16.64 0.98 -2.96
C ASP A 77 -18.16 1.23 -3.08
N MET A 78 -18.91 0.23 -3.53
CA MET A 78 -20.38 0.33 -3.56
C MET A 78 -20.98 0.51 -2.15
N GLN A 79 -20.41 -0.11 -1.13
CA GLN A 79 -20.89 0.02 0.25
C GLN A 79 -20.57 1.41 0.80
N PHE A 80 -19.42 1.95 0.45
CA PHE A 80 -19.05 3.34 0.79
C PHE A 80 -20.02 4.34 0.14
N GLY A 81 -20.35 4.17 -1.15
CA GLY A 81 -21.36 4.99 -1.82
C GLY A 81 -22.76 4.89 -1.16
N ARG A 82 -23.11 3.73 -0.58
CA ARG A 82 -24.37 3.59 0.20
C ARG A 82 -24.32 4.38 1.49
N LEU A 83 -23.16 4.51 2.11
CA LEU A 83 -23.01 5.34 3.32
C LEU A 83 -23.23 6.81 2.99
N ASP A 84 -22.65 7.31 1.91
CA ASP A 84 -22.88 8.69 1.45
C ASP A 84 -24.35 8.92 1.11
N TRP A 85 -24.99 7.98 0.40
CA TRP A 85 -26.41 8.04 0.09
C TRP A 85 -27.29 8.03 1.34
N GLU A 86 -26.94 7.28 2.37
CA GLU A 86 -27.69 7.25 3.64
C GLU A 86 -27.70 8.63 4.30
N PHE A 87 -26.56 9.34 4.28
CA PHE A 87 -26.50 10.70 4.82
C PHE A 87 -27.29 11.70 3.95
N GLU A 88 -27.17 11.62 2.61
CA GLU A 88 -27.88 12.50 1.70
C GLU A 88 -29.40 12.27 1.74
N SER A 89 -29.83 11.01 1.67
CA SER A 89 -31.24 10.66 1.66
C SER A 89 -31.92 10.82 3.03
N GLY A 90 -31.17 10.61 4.10
CA GLY A 90 -31.62 10.72 5.48
C GLY A 90 -31.60 12.15 6.04
N GLU A 91 -31.25 13.16 5.26
CA GLU A 91 -31.33 14.55 5.71
C GLU A 91 -32.75 14.88 6.16
N ARG A 92 -32.84 15.48 7.37
CA ARG A 92 -34.10 15.91 7.91
C ARG A 92 -34.78 16.86 6.94
N ALA A 93 -36.00 16.58 6.57
CA ALA A 93 -36.81 17.42 5.68
C ALA A 93 -38.22 17.55 6.17
N ILE A 94 -38.88 18.65 5.77
CA ILE A 94 -40.30 18.89 6.00
C ILE A 94 -40.97 18.70 4.65
N HIS A 95 -41.81 17.68 4.53
CA HIS A 95 -42.65 17.48 3.36
C HIS A 95 -43.82 18.43 3.46
N VAL A 96 -44.02 19.26 2.45
CA VAL A 96 -45.09 20.27 2.36
C VAL A 96 -45.90 19.96 1.12
N ASP A 97 -47.21 19.98 1.24
CA ASP A 97 -48.10 19.90 0.09
C ASP A 97 -47.77 21.04 -0.89
N SER A 98 -47.59 20.69 -2.17
CA SER A 98 -47.33 21.66 -3.23
C SER A 98 -48.40 22.75 -3.32
N ALA A 99 -49.64 22.43 -3.00
CA ALA A 99 -50.76 23.37 -2.95
C ALA A 99 -50.61 24.43 -1.87
N ALA A 100 -49.89 24.13 -0.77
CA ALA A 100 -49.64 25.05 0.33
C ALA A 100 -48.46 26.00 0.07
N LEU A 101 -47.69 25.75 -0.97
CA LEU A 101 -46.53 26.57 -1.34
C LEU A 101 -46.90 27.67 -2.34
N LYS A 102 -46.41 28.89 -2.07
CA LYS A 102 -46.55 29.98 -3.03
C LYS A 102 -45.84 29.62 -4.34
N ASP A 103 -46.53 29.63 -5.48
CA ASP A 103 -46.04 29.23 -6.78
C ASP A 103 -45.62 27.75 -6.87
N GLY A 104 -46.09 26.86 -5.97
CA GLY A 104 -45.75 25.43 -5.98
C GLY A 104 -44.28 25.12 -5.76
N LYS A 105 -43.46 26.03 -5.26
CA LYS A 105 -42.02 25.87 -5.04
C LYS A 105 -41.58 26.27 -3.64
N ALA A 106 -40.76 25.45 -3.02
CA ALA A 106 -40.08 25.81 -1.77
C ALA A 106 -39.10 26.97 -2.01
N ASP A 107 -38.96 27.85 -1.04
CA ASP A 107 -38.01 28.95 -1.09
C ASP A 107 -36.57 28.42 -1.36
N ARG A 108 -35.81 29.15 -2.20
CA ARG A 108 -34.45 28.74 -2.62
C ARG A 108 -33.49 28.56 -1.44
N LEU A 109 -33.66 29.33 -0.36
CA LEU A 109 -32.83 29.27 0.83
C LEU A 109 -33.08 28.02 1.68
N ASN A 110 -34.25 27.42 1.60
CA ASN A 110 -34.70 26.31 2.43
C ASN A 110 -34.99 25.03 1.65
N ARG A 111 -34.48 24.90 0.40
CA ARG A 111 -34.74 23.72 -0.46
C ARG A 111 -34.31 22.39 0.14
N ARG A 112 -33.29 22.38 1.03
CA ARG A 112 -32.87 21.15 1.72
C ARG A 112 -33.85 20.79 2.85
N LEU A 113 -34.43 21.76 3.48
CA LEU A 113 -35.37 21.54 4.61
C LEU A 113 -36.79 21.28 4.13
N TYR A 114 -37.30 22.05 3.13
CA TYR A 114 -38.66 21.93 2.63
C TYR A 114 -38.69 21.21 1.29
N ARG A 115 -39.35 20.05 1.25
CA ARG A 115 -39.57 19.27 0.03
C ARG A 115 -41.03 19.35 -0.36
N ALA A 116 -41.33 19.92 -1.55
CA ALA A 116 -42.64 19.89 -2.13
C ALA A 116 -43.00 18.47 -2.54
N VAL A 117 -44.11 17.95 -2.06
CA VAL A 117 -44.62 16.62 -2.39
C VAL A 117 -46.01 16.77 -2.96
N ASP A 118 -46.23 16.15 -4.12
CA ASP A 118 -47.52 16.14 -4.83
C ASP A 118 -48.35 14.94 -4.37
N VAL A 119 -48.54 14.83 -3.07
CA VAL A 119 -49.30 13.73 -2.45
C VAL A 119 -50.36 14.38 -1.60
N ASP A 120 -51.61 13.94 -1.76
CA ASP A 120 -52.69 14.28 -0.90
C ASP A 120 -52.39 13.77 0.52
N LEU A 121 -51.93 14.69 1.39
CA LEU A 121 -51.58 14.38 2.77
C LEU A 121 -52.81 14.28 3.69
N GLY A 122 -54.03 14.44 3.08
CA GLY A 122 -55.29 14.48 3.79
C GLY A 122 -55.59 15.88 4.34
N ASP A 123 -56.87 16.19 4.54
CA ASP A 123 -57.38 17.54 4.88
C ASP A 123 -56.82 18.12 6.20
N GLU A 124 -56.07 17.35 7.01
CA GLU A 124 -55.59 17.78 8.33
C GLU A 124 -54.08 17.95 8.48
N GLU A 125 -53.24 17.50 7.53
CA GLU A 125 -51.76 17.58 7.64
C GLU A 125 -51.14 18.29 6.45
N LEU A 126 -50.94 19.60 6.52
CA LEU A 126 -50.18 20.37 5.50
C LEU A 126 -48.69 20.15 5.54
N PHE A 127 -48.14 19.55 6.60
CA PHE A 127 -46.70 19.36 6.85
C PHE A 127 -46.46 17.99 7.45
N LYS A 128 -45.44 17.28 6.94
CA LYS A 128 -45.00 16.02 7.51
C LYS A 128 -43.49 16.06 7.75
N ASP A 129 -43.05 15.81 8.97
CA ASP A 129 -41.64 15.69 9.31
C ASP A 129 -41.10 14.39 8.75
N PHE A 130 -40.02 14.49 7.96
CA PHE A 130 -39.25 13.37 7.46
C PHE A 130 -37.94 13.31 8.22
N SER A 131 -37.85 12.41 9.18
CA SER A 131 -36.68 12.23 10.05
C SER A 131 -36.42 10.74 10.23
N PRO A 132 -35.91 10.05 9.15
CA PRO A 132 -35.65 8.62 9.22
C PRO A 132 -34.51 8.33 10.20
N ALA A 133 -34.53 7.14 10.81
CA ALA A 133 -33.42 6.65 11.59
C ALA A 133 -32.26 6.26 10.62
N PHE A 134 -31.06 6.69 10.91
CA PHE A 134 -29.89 6.32 10.13
C PHE A 134 -29.48 4.87 10.36
N ARG A 135 -29.18 4.15 9.28
CA ARG A 135 -28.64 2.78 9.30
C ARG A 135 -27.11 2.78 9.21
N GLN A 136 -26.47 3.84 9.68
CA GLN A 136 -25.02 4.05 9.57
C GLN A 136 -24.23 2.88 10.16
N SER A 137 -24.61 2.34 11.32
CA SER A 137 -23.91 1.22 11.95
C SER A 137 -23.88 0.00 11.06
N ASP A 138 -25.04 -0.41 10.53
CA ASP A 138 -25.13 -1.62 9.68
C ASP A 138 -24.34 -1.48 8.38
N ILE A 139 -24.35 -0.28 7.79
CA ILE A 139 -23.60 0.01 6.57
C ILE A 139 -22.09 0.02 6.86
N THR A 140 -21.67 0.62 7.96
CA THR A 140 -20.27 0.66 8.40
C THR A 140 -19.74 -0.72 8.76
N ASP A 141 -20.53 -1.56 9.42
CA ASP A 141 -20.16 -2.93 9.75
C ASP A 141 -20.04 -3.80 8.51
N GLY A 142 -20.92 -3.59 7.52
CA GLY A 142 -20.82 -4.21 6.20
C GLY A 142 -19.53 -3.78 5.47
N LEU A 143 -19.20 -2.49 5.46
CA LEU A 143 -17.97 -1.97 4.88
C LEU A 143 -16.73 -2.56 5.58
N ASN A 144 -16.73 -2.58 6.91
CA ASN A 144 -15.66 -3.19 7.70
C ASN A 144 -15.46 -4.68 7.38
N THR A 145 -16.53 -5.41 7.10
CA THR A 145 -16.45 -6.80 6.68
C THR A 145 -15.73 -6.95 5.35
N TYR A 146 -16.04 -6.10 4.37
CA TYR A 146 -15.31 -6.10 3.09
C TYR A 146 -13.84 -5.69 3.25
N LEU A 147 -13.53 -4.69 4.06
CA LEU A 147 -12.16 -4.27 4.33
C LEU A 147 -11.33 -5.43 4.93
N ARG A 148 -11.89 -6.23 5.84
CA ARG A 148 -11.23 -7.44 6.38
C ARG A 148 -10.99 -8.50 5.32
N MET A 149 -11.94 -8.69 4.41
CA MET A 149 -11.76 -9.63 3.29
C MET A 149 -10.66 -9.15 2.35
N ILE A 150 -10.56 -7.84 2.10
CA ILE A 150 -9.47 -7.24 1.31
C ILE A 150 -8.13 -7.46 2.01
N GLU A 151 -8.02 -7.17 3.32
CA GLU A 151 -6.80 -7.42 4.09
C GLU A 151 -6.31 -8.86 3.95
N PHE A 152 -7.23 -9.81 4.02
CA PHE A 152 -6.90 -11.22 3.84
C PHE A 152 -6.43 -11.51 2.41
N ALA A 153 -7.15 -11.04 1.39
CA ALA A 153 -6.88 -11.31 -0.01
C ALA A 153 -5.53 -10.74 -0.48
N VAL A 154 -5.16 -9.53 0.01
CA VAL A 154 -3.90 -8.85 -0.37
C VAL A 154 -2.73 -9.15 0.58
N GLY A 155 -2.93 -10.01 1.59
CA GLY A 155 -1.87 -10.42 2.51
C GLY A 155 -1.52 -9.39 3.58
N LEU A 156 -2.45 -8.51 3.95
CA LEU A 156 -2.31 -7.56 5.05
C LEU A 156 -2.69 -8.19 6.40
N ALA A 157 -2.38 -7.49 7.49
CA ALA A 157 -2.86 -7.86 8.81
C ALA A 157 -4.27 -7.32 9.04
N TYR A 158 -5.05 -7.99 9.87
CA TYR A 158 -6.35 -7.47 10.28
C TYR A 158 -6.20 -6.20 11.11
N GLY A 159 -6.92 -5.15 10.72
CA GLY A 159 -6.85 -3.83 11.33
C GLY A 159 -5.88 -2.87 10.63
N ASP A 160 -5.29 -3.26 9.50
CA ASP A 160 -4.54 -2.35 8.64
C ASP A 160 -5.46 -1.39 7.87
N LEU A 161 -6.63 -1.88 7.45
CA LEU A 161 -7.68 -1.15 6.73
C LEU A 161 -8.99 -1.13 7.52
N SER A 162 -9.33 -2.24 8.18
CA SER A 162 -10.56 -2.39 8.94
C SER A 162 -10.41 -1.89 10.37
N ASN A 163 -11.55 -1.58 11.02
CA ASN A 163 -11.54 -1.22 12.43
C ASN A 163 -11.10 -2.44 13.29
N PRO A 164 -10.02 -2.31 14.10
CA PRO A 164 -9.52 -3.40 14.92
C PRO A 164 -10.41 -3.71 16.13
N GLU A 165 -11.25 -2.77 16.59
CA GLU A 165 -12.01 -2.88 17.85
C GLU A 165 -13.16 -3.88 17.80
N THR A 166 -13.60 -4.30 16.62
CA THR A 166 -14.83 -5.09 16.46
C THR A 166 -14.66 -6.60 16.67
N VAL A 167 -13.46 -7.12 16.92
CA VAL A 167 -13.23 -8.57 17.16
C VAL A 167 -12.19 -8.79 18.24
N ALA A 168 -12.60 -9.48 19.31
CA ALA A 168 -11.66 -10.06 20.27
C ALA A 168 -10.81 -11.12 19.55
N LYS A 169 -9.54 -10.83 19.29
CA LYS A 169 -8.60 -11.72 18.60
C LYS A 169 -7.79 -12.46 19.63
N THR A 170 -7.56 -13.75 19.39
CA THR A 170 -6.60 -14.52 20.15
C THR A 170 -5.16 -14.07 19.80
N ALA A 171 -4.22 -14.22 20.73
CA ALA A 171 -2.82 -13.91 20.46
C ALA A 171 -2.28 -14.66 19.24
N THR A 172 -2.74 -15.89 19.01
CA THR A 172 -2.37 -16.72 17.86
C THR A 172 -2.86 -16.13 16.53
N GLU A 173 -4.07 -15.58 16.48
CA GLU A 173 -4.62 -14.94 15.29
C GLU A 173 -3.87 -13.64 14.96
N ILE A 174 -3.51 -12.85 15.98
CA ILE A 174 -2.70 -11.64 15.81
C ILE A 174 -1.33 -11.98 15.23
N LEU A 175 -0.64 -12.99 15.78
CA LEU A 175 0.64 -13.46 15.28
C LEU A 175 0.55 -13.99 13.84
N SER A 176 -0.49 -14.77 13.54
CA SER A 176 -0.71 -15.28 12.18
C SER A 176 -0.94 -14.17 11.15
N ALA A 177 -1.71 -13.13 11.52
CA ALA A 177 -1.94 -11.97 10.66
C ALA A 177 -0.66 -11.15 10.45
N LYS A 178 0.12 -10.91 11.51
CA LYS A 178 1.42 -10.25 11.43
C LYS A 178 2.40 -11.03 10.54
N ASN A 179 2.47 -12.36 10.68
CA ASN A 179 3.33 -13.20 9.85
C ASN A 179 2.93 -13.16 8.37
N ARG A 180 1.63 -13.12 8.06
CA ARG A 180 1.16 -12.97 6.68
C ARG A 180 1.63 -11.66 6.07
N LYS A 181 1.40 -10.54 6.75
CA LYS A 181 1.87 -9.21 6.34
C LYS A 181 3.38 -9.17 6.10
N TYR A 182 4.14 -9.72 7.03
CA TYR A 182 5.59 -9.83 6.89
C TYR A 182 6.01 -10.61 5.65
N ASN A 183 5.44 -11.78 5.43
CA ASN A 183 5.77 -12.60 4.28
C ASN A 183 5.49 -11.86 2.97
N THR A 184 4.36 -11.12 2.90
CA THR A 184 4.02 -10.29 1.74
C THR A 184 5.05 -9.18 1.53
N VAL A 185 5.36 -8.42 2.58
CA VAL A 185 6.32 -7.31 2.50
C VAL A 185 7.73 -7.82 2.18
N SER A 186 8.21 -8.87 2.88
CA SER A 186 9.52 -9.47 2.63
C SER A 186 9.67 -10.01 1.21
N ALA A 187 8.61 -10.59 0.64
CA ALA A 187 8.62 -11.04 -0.75
C ALA A 187 8.78 -9.86 -1.73
N ILE A 188 8.09 -8.74 -1.49
CA ILE A 188 8.20 -7.52 -2.29
C ILE A 188 9.60 -6.90 -2.16
N GLN A 189 10.11 -6.77 -0.94
CA GLN A 189 11.46 -6.25 -0.66
C GLN A 189 12.55 -7.09 -1.34
N LYS A 190 12.39 -8.41 -1.33
CA LYS A 190 13.31 -9.31 -2.04
C LYS A 190 13.33 -9.04 -3.55
N GLN A 191 12.19 -8.81 -4.17
CA GLN A 191 12.12 -8.45 -5.59
C GLN A 191 12.71 -7.06 -5.85
N LEU A 192 12.48 -6.11 -4.95
CA LEU A 192 13.11 -4.78 -5.04
C LEU A 192 14.64 -4.88 -4.92
N LYS A 193 15.14 -5.71 -4.01
CA LYS A 193 16.59 -5.97 -3.87
C LYS A 193 17.19 -6.53 -5.16
N TYR A 194 16.52 -7.47 -5.83
CA TYR A 194 16.99 -7.99 -7.13
C TYR A 194 16.99 -6.90 -8.21
N CYS A 195 15.92 -6.08 -8.27
CA CYS A 195 15.84 -4.96 -9.20
C CYS A 195 16.99 -3.95 -8.99
N LEU A 196 17.27 -3.60 -7.75
CA LEU A 196 18.34 -2.68 -7.38
C LEU A 196 19.73 -3.30 -7.67
N ASP A 197 19.92 -4.61 -7.43
CA ASP A 197 21.17 -5.31 -7.73
C ASP A 197 21.45 -5.34 -9.23
N ASP A 198 20.45 -5.54 -10.09
CA ASP A 198 20.60 -5.43 -11.54
C ASP A 198 20.94 -4.00 -11.98
N LEU A 199 20.31 -2.99 -11.36
CA LEU A 199 20.61 -1.58 -11.64
C LEU A 199 22.05 -1.21 -11.23
N VAL A 200 22.49 -1.67 -10.05
CA VAL A 200 23.87 -1.44 -9.57
C VAL A 200 24.88 -2.16 -10.46
N TYR A 201 24.56 -3.38 -10.92
CA TYR A 201 25.40 -4.08 -11.91
C TYR A 201 25.54 -3.27 -13.20
N ALA A 202 24.46 -2.71 -13.73
CA ALA A 202 24.51 -1.87 -14.94
C ALA A 202 25.39 -0.64 -14.73
N LEU A 203 25.24 0.06 -13.60
CA LEU A 203 26.07 1.21 -13.24
C LEU A 203 27.55 0.82 -13.08
N ALA A 204 27.84 -0.30 -12.42
CA ALA A 204 29.19 -0.82 -12.26
C ALA A 204 29.82 -1.22 -13.61
N PHE A 205 29.03 -1.77 -14.53
CA PHE A 205 29.47 -2.11 -15.87
C PHE A 205 29.88 -0.85 -16.65
N TYR A 206 29.03 0.16 -16.71
CA TYR A 206 29.33 1.41 -17.42
C TYR A 206 30.50 2.19 -16.80
N ASN A 207 30.75 2.03 -15.52
CA ASN A 207 31.91 2.63 -14.83
C ASN A 207 33.14 1.70 -14.81
N SER A 208 33.13 0.59 -15.56
CA SER A 208 34.24 -0.39 -15.64
C SER A 208 34.62 -1.01 -14.28
N LEU A 209 33.72 -1.02 -13.32
CA LEU A 209 33.95 -1.56 -11.97
C LEU A 209 33.72 -3.07 -11.89
N THR A 210 33.10 -3.69 -12.91
CA THR A 210 32.82 -5.15 -12.91
C THR A 210 34.08 -6.00 -12.88
N THR A 211 35.22 -5.49 -13.39
CA THR A 211 36.52 -6.18 -13.39
C THR A 211 37.23 -6.03 -12.05
N SER A 212 37.17 -4.86 -11.42
CA SER A 212 37.83 -4.60 -10.14
C SER A 212 37.01 -5.08 -8.93
N GLY A 213 35.74 -5.43 -9.17
CA GLY A 213 34.79 -5.82 -8.14
C GLY A 213 34.02 -4.65 -7.54
N TYR A 214 32.80 -4.89 -7.15
CA TYR A 214 31.95 -3.96 -6.38
C TYR A 214 31.16 -4.74 -5.32
N SER A 215 30.68 -4.04 -4.33
CA SER A 215 29.83 -4.59 -3.27
C SER A 215 28.51 -3.81 -3.26
N PHE A 216 27.40 -4.54 -3.16
CA PHE A 216 26.07 -3.99 -3.01
C PHE A 216 25.42 -4.53 -1.75
N VAL A 217 25.06 -3.64 -0.84
CA VAL A 217 24.35 -3.96 0.39
C VAL A 217 23.03 -3.20 0.36
N CYS A 218 21.95 -3.93 0.56
CA CYS A 218 20.60 -3.38 0.65
C CYS A 218 19.88 -4.09 1.79
N ASP A 219 19.71 -3.39 2.89
CA ASP A 219 19.04 -3.87 4.08
C ASP A 219 17.80 -3.02 4.34
N PHE A 220 16.68 -3.71 4.53
CA PHE A 220 15.43 -3.09 4.92
C PHE A 220 15.30 -3.18 6.44
N LYS A 221 15.06 -2.05 7.09
CA LYS A 221 14.73 -2.03 8.52
C LYS A 221 13.28 -2.46 8.68
N ASP A 222 13.07 -3.75 8.93
CA ASP A 222 11.74 -4.34 9.08
C ASP A 222 11.25 -4.23 10.53
N SER A 223 10.67 -3.08 10.88
CA SER A 223 9.95 -2.90 12.14
C SER A 223 8.57 -3.62 12.16
N ILE A 224 8.20 -4.30 11.06
CA ILE A 224 6.85 -4.86 10.90
C ILE A 224 6.64 -6.14 11.71
N LEU A 225 7.70 -6.89 12.01
CA LEU A 225 7.61 -8.18 12.72
C LEU A 225 8.25 -8.22 14.07
N THR A 226 9.28 -7.47 14.25
CA THR A 226 9.86 -7.38 15.56
C THR A 226 8.98 -6.43 16.34
N ASP A 227 8.22 -6.99 17.26
CA ASP A 227 7.91 -6.30 18.48
C ASP A 227 9.29 -5.97 19.07
N GLU A 228 9.85 -4.81 18.70
CA GLU A 228 11.19 -4.37 19.13
C GLU A 228 11.32 -4.51 20.65
N GLU A 229 10.20 -4.37 21.35
CA GLU A 229 10.14 -4.52 22.79
C GLU A 229 10.30 -5.99 23.21
N THR A 230 9.68 -6.92 22.48
CA THR A 230 9.83 -8.36 22.77
C THR A 230 11.22 -8.85 22.40
N GLU A 231 11.76 -8.43 21.25
CA GLU A 231 13.13 -8.79 20.84
C GLU A 231 14.17 -8.20 21.80
N ARG A 232 13.98 -6.95 22.21
CA ARG A 232 14.86 -6.31 23.18
C ARG A 232 14.81 -7.00 24.54
N LYS A 233 13.64 -7.46 24.99
CA LYS A 233 13.49 -8.25 26.21
C LYS A 233 14.22 -9.59 26.09
N GLN A 234 14.14 -10.24 24.94
CA GLN A 234 14.85 -11.50 24.69
C GLN A 234 16.36 -11.29 24.66
N ASP A 235 16.85 -10.27 23.96
CA ASP A 235 18.27 -9.92 23.92
C ASP A 235 18.81 -9.56 25.33
N ILE A 236 18.02 -8.91 26.17
CA ILE A 236 18.37 -8.67 27.58
C ILE A 236 18.44 -9.97 28.37
N GLN A 237 17.55 -10.93 28.11
CA GLN A 237 17.64 -12.25 28.73
C GLN A 237 18.89 -13.00 28.27
N ASP A 238 19.19 -12.99 26.98
CA ASP A 238 20.38 -13.61 26.40
C ASP A 238 21.68 -12.97 26.93
N LEU A 239 21.66 -11.65 27.16
CA LEU A 239 22.75 -10.93 27.78
C LEU A 239 22.95 -11.38 29.25
N ASN A 240 21.86 -11.54 30.03
CA ASN A 240 21.91 -12.00 31.39
C ASN A 240 22.35 -13.48 31.52
N LEU A 241 22.04 -14.29 30.49
CA LEU A 241 22.47 -15.69 30.39
C LEU A 241 23.90 -15.84 29.86
N GLY A 242 24.55 -14.74 29.43
CA GLY A 242 25.89 -14.76 28.84
C GLY A 242 25.94 -15.33 27.42
N ILE A 243 24.81 -15.50 26.78
CA ILE A 243 24.69 -15.96 25.36
C ILE A 243 25.05 -14.83 24.40
N MET A 244 24.61 -13.61 24.71
CA MET A 244 24.91 -12.38 23.97
C MET A 244 25.92 -11.53 24.75
N ARG A 245 26.89 -10.94 24.03
CA ARG A 245 27.85 -10.03 24.68
C ARG A 245 27.30 -8.61 24.78
N PRO A 246 27.70 -7.84 25.81
CA PRO A 246 27.26 -6.46 25.99
C PRO A 246 27.61 -5.52 24.83
N ASP A 247 28.75 -5.74 24.16
CA ASP A 247 29.14 -4.98 22.95
C ASP A 247 28.25 -5.32 21.76
N GLU A 248 27.86 -6.58 21.57
CA GLU A 248 26.92 -7.00 20.53
C GLU A 248 25.53 -6.39 20.73
N TYR A 249 25.04 -6.34 21.96
CA TYR A 249 23.78 -5.67 22.30
C TYR A 249 23.81 -4.18 21.94
N ARG A 250 24.94 -3.49 22.26
CA ARG A 250 25.09 -2.07 21.91
C ARG A 250 25.18 -1.84 20.42
N MET A 251 25.91 -2.68 19.70
CA MET A 251 25.98 -2.61 18.22
C MET A 251 24.59 -2.75 17.60
N LYS A 252 23.79 -3.73 18.08
CA LYS A 252 22.45 -4.01 17.57
C LYS A 252 21.45 -2.88 17.88
N TRP A 253 21.37 -2.43 19.13
CA TRP A 253 20.30 -1.53 19.59
C TRP A 253 20.65 -0.04 19.53
N TYR A 254 21.91 0.30 19.57
CA TYR A 254 22.37 1.68 19.51
C TYR A 254 23.05 2.04 18.19
N GLY A 255 23.25 1.06 17.28
CA GLY A 255 23.89 1.29 16.00
C GLY A 255 25.35 1.71 16.09
N GLU A 256 26.01 1.37 17.21
CA GLU A 256 27.41 1.71 17.43
C GLU A 256 28.33 0.75 16.67
N ASP A 257 29.48 1.25 16.22
CA ASP A 257 30.54 0.39 15.69
C ASP A 257 31.23 -0.38 16.84
N GLU A 258 31.90 -1.49 16.55
CA GLU A 258 32.49 -2.39 17.56
C GLU A 258 33.44 -1.67 18.53
N LYS A 259 34.24 -0.70 18.03
CA LYS A 259 35.18 0.07 18.86
C LYS A 259 34.45 0.98 19.84
N THR A 260 33.40 1.65 19.35
CA THR A 260 32.58 2.55 20.17
C THR A 260 31.74 1.77 21.16
N ALA A 261 31.17 0.64 20.76
CA ALA A 261 30.40 -0.24 21.63
C ALA A 261 31.24 -0.76 22.79
N LYS A 262 32.47 -1.23 22.53
CA LYS A 262 33.41 -1.68 23.57
C LYS A 262 33.85 -0.55 24.49
N LYS A 263 34.07 0.68 23.97
CA LYS A 263 34.45 1.83 24.78
C LYS A 263 33.34 2.28 25.73
N ASN A 264 32.11 2.15 25.31
CA ASN A 264 30.93 2.61 26.04
C ASN A 264 30.37 1.54 27.00
N LEU A 265 31.03 0.38 27.12
CA LEU A 265 30.68 -0.59 28.16
C LEU A 265 30.99 -0.02 29.55
N PRO A 266 30.11 -0.21 30.57
CA PRO A 266 30.42 0.14 31.93
C PRO A 266 31.65 -0.68 32.36
N GLN A 267 32.65 0.00 32.88
CA GLN A 267 33.77 -0.68 33.53
C GLN A 267 33.19 -1.45 34.72
N SER A 268 33.46 -2.75 34.81
CA SER A 268 33.04 -3.54 35.94
C SER A 268 33.60 -2.86 37.19
N SER A 269 32.72 -2.28 38.00
CA SER A 269 33.10 -1.85 39.34
C SER A 269 33.57 -3.09 40.08
N GLU A 270 34.83 -3.08 40.49
CA GLU A 270 35.36 -4.06 41.39
C GLU A 270 34.37 -4.24 42.56
N VAL A 271 33.96 -5.46 42.77
CA VAL A 271 33.19 -5.83 43.96
C VAL A 271 34.05 -5.47 45.14
N ILE A 272 33.67 -4.41 45.84
CA ILE A 272 34.25 -4.10 47.15
C ILE A 272 33.76 -5.21 48.06
N GLU A 273 34.73 -6.03 48.54
CA GLU A 273 34.53 -7.04 49.59
C GLU A 273 33.93 -6.46 50.87
#